data_f265c113d6093200ddc0b82636d0743a
#
_entry.id   f265c113d6093200ddc0b82636d0743a
#
_cell.length_a   1.000
_cell.length_b   1.000
_cell.length_c   1.000
_cell.angle_alpha   90.00
_cell.angle_beta   90.00
_cell.angle_gamma   90.00
#
_symmetry.space_group_name_H-M   'P 1'
#
loop_
_entity.id
_entity.type
_entity.pdbx_description
1 polymer ?
#
loop_
_entity_poly.entity_id
_entity_poly.type
_entity_poly.pdbx_seq_one_letter_code
_entity_poly.pdbx_strand_id
1 'polypeptide(L)'
;MNKQMKKKTPPMEDSLAPFTDGKEAEPHYTDTIDPELIKPTPKPTPPNAEPSAPGSMKMPDNTTEKIKDLDTMRSNGMDQPLTSNLGVKIANDQNTLKAGSRGPSLLEDFHFLEKMAHFDQERIPERVVHARGSGAHGYFQVYKSLSKYTKAGFLQDPGEKTPVFVRFSNVQGFRGSPDTVRDIRGFATKFYTKEGNYDLVGNDTPVFFIQDAIKFPDFVHAVKPEPHNEMPQGQTAHDSFWDYVSLQPETLHNVMWLMSDRGIPRSYRTIEGFGIHTYKLVNEEGKSTFVRFHWKPAYGKKSLIWDESQALTGRDPDFHRKDLWQSIEAGDYPEFELGLQLIPEEDADKFDFDILDATKLIPEALVPVEIVGKMVLDRNPDNFFTETEQVAFCPANIVPGIDFSDDPLLQGRIFSYSDTQRHRLGGANFTEIPINRPVCPFHNNQRDGFHRMQIDTAPANYDPNSIGDNWPRETPPEEGG
;
A
#
# COMPACT_ATOMS: atom_id res chain seq x y z
N MET A 1 44.92 46.33 20.25
CA MET A 1 44.34 46.96 19.04
C MET A 1 43.77 45.86 18.17
N ASN A 2 42.49 45.48 18.38
CA ASN A 2 41.79 44.50 17.59
C ASN A 2 40.78 45.20 16.70
N LYS A 3 41.01 45.19 15.39
CA LYS A 3 40.02 45.63 14.41
C LYS A 3 39.15 44.41 14.01
N GLN A 4 37.92 44.42 14.50
CA GLN A 4 36.85 43.58 13.99
C GLN A 4 36.45 44.07 12.59
N MET A 5 36.66 43.20 11.57
CA MET A 5 36.04 43.38 10.26
C MET A 5 34.57 42.92 10.34
N LYS A 6 33.63 43.83 10.32
CA LYS A 6 32.24 43.57 10.03
C LYS A 6 32.12 43.28 8.51
N LYS A 7 31.80 42.07 8.14
CA LYS A 7 31.30 41.75 6.80
C LYS A 7 29.91 42.37 6.65
N LYS A 8 29.75 43.32 5.77
CA LYS A 8 28.48 43.82 5.29
C LYS A 8 27.90 42.80 4.31
N THR A 9 26.76 42.26 4.63
CA THR A 9 25.87 41.54 3.67
C THR A 9 25.35 42.54 2.65
N PRO A 10 25.40 42.32 1.36
CA PRO A 10 24.74 43.18 0.38
C PRO A 10 23.21 43.09 0.55
N PRO A 11 22.47 44.17 0.31
CA PRO A 11 21.03 44.15 0.36
C PRO A 11 20.49 43.25 -0.77
N MET A 12 19.51 42.40 -0.43
CA MET A 12 18.68 41.69 -1.40
C MET A 12 17.91 42.75 -2.17
N GLU A 13 18.30 43.02 -3.41
CA GLU A 13 17.50 43.81 -4.33
C GLU A 13 16.25 42.98 -4.72
N ASP A 14 15.10 43.65 -4.51
CA ASP A 14 13.79 43.18 -4.94
C ASP A 14 13.78 42.83 -6.44
N SER A 15 13.82 41.56 -6.76
CA SER A 15 13.61 41.06 -8.14
C SER A 15 12.13 40.70 -8.39
N LEU A 16 11.22 41.40 -7.76
CA LEU A 16 9.81 41.47 -8.12
C LEU A 16 9.58 42.71 -8.98
N ALA A 17 10.11 42.70 -10.23
CA ALA A 17 9.63 43.63 -11.24
C ALA A 17 8.18 43.25 -11.58
N PRO A 18 7.25 44.21 -11.56
CA PRO A 18 5.88 43.95 -12.00
C PRO A 18 5.89 43.59 -13.47
N PHE A 19 5.21 42.49 -13.82
CA PHE A 19 4.88 42.16 -15.21
C PHE A 19 3.96 43.26 -15.76
N THR A 20 4.55 44.28 -16.37
CA THR A 20 3.84 45.29 -17.16
C THR A 20 4.58 45.46 -18.46
N ASP A 21 4.41 44.53 -19.39
CA ASP A 21 4.46 44.81 -20.81
C ASP A 21 3.41 43.91 -21.46
N GLY A 22 2.32 44.53 -21.91
CA GLY A 22 1.15 43.91 -22.51
C GLY A 22 1.45 43.28 -23.88
N LYS A 23 2.29 42.25 -23.87
CA LYS A 23 2.29 41.22 -24.88
C LYS A 23 1.76 39.96 -24.21
N GLU A 24 0.56 39.56 -24.64
CA GLU A 24 0.04 38.24 -24.32
C GLU A 24 1.12 37.23 -24.71
N ALA A 25 1.76 36.67 -23.68
CA ALA A 25 2.59 35.46 -23.86
C ALA A 25 1.60 34.38 -24.32
N GLU A 26 1.62 34.04 -25.57
CA GLU A 26 0.93 32.85 -26.05
C GLU A 26 1.41 31.69 -25.19
N PRO A 27 0.48 30.90 -24.62
CA PRO A 27 0.85 29.76 -23.81
C PRO A 27 1.46 28.69 -24.70
N HIS A 28 2.78 28.65 -24.80
CA HIS A 28 3.53 27.60 -25.51
C HIS A 28 3.27 26.18 -24.99
N TYR A 29 2.38 26.02 -24.00
CA TYR A 29 2.09 24.73 -23.36
C TYR A 29 0.87 23.98 -23.93
N THR A 30 0.10 24.60 -24.85
CA THR A 30 -1.12 23.95 -25.34
C THR A 30 -0.92 23.17 -26.62
N ASP A 31 0.19 23.37 -27.35
CA ASP A 31 0.36 22.80 -28.69
C ASP A 31 1.10 21.45 -28.72
N THR A 32 1.64 20.98 -27.58
CA THR A 32 2.41 19.73 -27.52
C THR A 32 1.69 18.57 -26.82
N ILE A 33 0.55 18.82 -26.20
CA ILE A 33 -0.23 17.74 -25.58
C ILE A 33 -1.27 17.28 -26.59
N ASP A 34 -1.16 16.03 -27.07
CA ASP A 34 -2.14 15.40 -27.93
C ASP A 34 -3.54 15.53 -27.29
N PRO A 35 -4.50 16.21 -27.94
CA PRO A 35 -5.86 16.36 -27.44
C PRO A 35 -6.56 15.02 -27.19
N GLU A 36 -6.12 13.93 -27.83
CA GLU A 36 -6.62 12.58 -27.57
C GLU A 36 -6.17 12.02 -26.22
N LEU A 37 -5.04 12.48 -25.70
CA LEU A 37 -4.55 12.13 -24.36
C LEU A 37 -5.30 12.87 -23.25
N ILE A 38 -5.96 13.98 -23.59
CA ILE A 38 -6.75 14.82 -22.67
C ILE A 38 -8.25 14.56 -22.83
N LYS A 39 -8.66 13.71 -23.78
CA LYS A 39 -10.08 13.33 -23.84
C LYS A 39 -10.46 12.84 -22.45
N PRO A 40 -11.46 13.50 -21.78
CA PRO A 40 -12.01 12.93 -20.58
C PRO A 40 -12.40 11.51 -20.94
N THR A 41 -11.98 10.55 -20.12
CA THR A 41 -12.51 9.19 -20.18
C THR A 41 -14.00 9.30 -20.42
N PRO A 42 -14.58 8.53 -21.36
CA PRO A 42 -16.02 8.61 -21.63
C PRO A 42 -16.72 8.68 -20.27
N LYS A 43 -17.57 9.70 -20.08
CA LYS A 43 -18.39 9.75 -18.87
C LYS A 43 -19.00 8.37 -18.75
N PRO A 44 -18.84 7.68 -17.61
CA PRO A 44 -19.53 6.42 -17.43
C PRO A 44 -20.99 6.72 -17.78
N THR A 45 -21.54 5.95 -18.71
CA THR A 45 -22.98 5.97 -18.94
C THR A 45 -23.57 5.80 -17.55
N PRO A 46 -24.36 6.75 -17.02
CA PRO A 46 -24.96 6.53 -15.71
C PRO A 46 -25.62 5.17 -15.80
N PRO A 47 -25.33 4.23 -14.91
CA PRO A 47 -26.03 2.99 -14.94
C PRO A 47 -27.52 3.36 -14.91
N ASN A 48 -28.29 2.95 -15.89
CA ASN A 48 -29.73 2.87 -15.79
C ASN A 48 -30.09 1.77 -14.77
N ALA A 49 -29.40 1.77 -13.66
CA ALA A 49 -29.71 1.00 -12.49
C ALA A 49 -30.73 1.82 -11.74
N GLU A 50 -32.00 1.42 -11.86
CA GLU A 50 -32.94 1.70 -10.79
C GLU A 50 -32.24 1.37 -9.47
N PRO A 51 -32.29 2.24 -8.43
CA PRO A 51 -31.72 1.92 -7.15
C PRO A 51 -32.29 0.57 -6.71
N SER A 52 -31.44 -0.45 -6.67
CA SER A 52 -31.82 -1.76 -6.20
C SER A 52 -32.32 -1.61 -4.76
N ALA A 53 -33.48 -2.20 -4.48
CA ALA A 53 -34.08 -2.15 -3.17
C ALA A 53 -33.09 -2.56 -2.08
N PRO A 54 -33.13 -1.92 -0.88
CA PRO A 54 -32.28 -2.27 0.23
C PRO A 54 -32.38 -3.76 0.51
N GLY A 55 -31.30 -4.50 0.42
CA GLY A 55 -31.21 -5.92 0.74
C GLY A 55 -31.00 -6.89 -0.41
N SER A 56 -30.91 -6.43 -1.65
CA SER A 56 -30.61 -7.31 -2.79
C SER A 56 -29.50 -6.79 -3.70
N MET A 57 -28.31 -6.53 -3.16
CA MET A 57 -27.14 -6.63 -4.05
C MET A 57 -27.03 -8.10 -4.44
N LYS A 58 -27.39 -8.45 -5.69
CA LYS A 58 -26.93 -9.70 -6.27
C LYS A 58 -25.42 -9.62 -6.25
N MET A 59 -24.80 -10.41 -5.37
CA MET A 59 -23.36 -10.56 -5.32
C MET A 59 -22.91 -11.03 -6.70
N PRO A 60 -21.90 -10.40 -7.32
CA PRO A 60 -21.32 -10.94 -8.53
C PRO A 60 -20.88 -12.38 -8.28
N ASP A 61 -20.96 -13.26 -9.30
CA ASP A 61 -20.54 -14.67 -9.20
C ASP A 61 -19.06 -14.86 -8.77
N ASN A 62 -18.29 -13.76 -8.65
CA ASN A 62 -16.88 -13.71 -8.24
C ASN A 62 -16.69 -13.28 -6.78
N THR A 63 -17.64 -13.50 -5.89
CA THR A 63 -17.50 -13.14 -4.47
C THR A 63 -16.47 -14.03 -3.79
N THR A 64 -15.31 -13.46 -3.45
CA THR A 64 -14.26 -14.16 -2.72
C THR A 64 -14.61 -14.33 -1.24
N GLU A 65 -13.92 -15.26 -0.55
CA GLU A 65 -14.12 -15.47 0.90
C GLU A 65 -13.83 -14.20 1.70
N LYS A 66 -12.84 -13.41 1.30
CA LYS A 66 -12.55 -12.13 1.96
C LYS A 66 -13.66 -11.12 1.81
N ILE A 67 -14.30 -11.05 0.66
CA ILE A 67 -15.47 -10.19 0.46
C ILE A 67 -16.64 -10.61 1.35
N LYS A 68 -16.90 -11.92 1.48
CA LYS A 68 -17.93 -12.45 2.40
C LYS A 68 -17.61 -12.09 3.86
N ASP A 69 -16.36 -12.16 4.24
CA ASP A 69 -15.90 -11.76 5.57
C ASP A 69 -16.18 -10.27 5.83
N LEU A 70 -15.82 -9.40 4.89
CA LEU A 70 -16.08 -7.96 4.98
C LEU A 70 -17.57 -7.63 4.97
N ASP A 71 -18.42 -8.42 4.29
CA ASP A 71 -19.88 -8.24 4.27
C ASP A 71 -20.49 -8.30 5.67
N THR A 72 -19.89 -9.02 6.59
CA THR A 72 -20.35 -9.07 8.00
C THR A 72 -20.23 -7.73 8.71
N MET A 73 -19.40 -6.82 8.20
CA MET A 73 -19.12 -5.51 8.79
C MET A 73 -19.71 -4.35 7.98
N ARG A 74 -20.29 -4.63 6.80
CA ARG A 74 -20.91 -3.58 5.96
C ARG A 74 -22.21 -3.07 6.57
N SER A 75 -22.36 -1.76 6.54
CA SER A 75 -23.59 -1.08 6.93
C SER A 75 -24.01 -0.10 5.85
N ASN A 76 -25.29 -0.17 5.46
CA ASN A 76 -25.91 0.79 4.56
C ASN A 76 -26.97 1.57 5.33
N GLY A 77 -26.77 2.88 5.50
CA GLY A 77 -27.71 3.76 6.21
C GLY A 77 -28.91 4.22 5.40
N MET A 78 -29.10 3.76 4.16
CA MET A 78 -30.27 4.15 3.34
C MET A 78 -31.55 3.63 3.99
N ASP A 79 -32.57 4.49 4.05
CA ASP A 79 -33.86 4.22 4.67
C ASP A 79 -33.77 3.88 6.18
N GLN A 80 -32.63 4.20 6.82
CA GLN A 80 -32.49 4.01 8.27
C GLN A 80 -32.56 5.37 8.99
N PRO A 81 -33.14 5.41 10.20
CA PRO A 81 -33.08 6.62 11.01
C PRO A 81 -31.68 6.92 11.48
N LEU A 82 -31.34 8.20 11.57
CA LEU A 82 -30.08 8.63 12.22
C LEU A 82 -30.11 8.22 13.70
N THR A 83 -29.02 7.65 14.18
CA THR A 83 -28.88 7.22 15.58
C THR A 83 -27.60 7.75 16.21
N SER A 84 -27.56 7.78 17.54
CA SER A 84 -26.31 7.88 18.31
C SER A 84 -25.47 6.60 18.15
N ASN A 85 -24.23 6.62 18.64
CA ASN A 85 -23.37 5.41 18.69
C ASN A 85 -23.99 4.26 19.51
N LEU A 86 -24.93 4.57 20.39
CA LEU A 86 -25.66 3.59 21.22
C LEU A 86 -27.02 3.17 20.63
N GLY A 87 -27.31 3.58 19.41
CA GLY A 87 -28.54 3.19 18.70
C GLY A 87 -29.79 4.02 19.03
N VAL A 88 -29.68 5.10 19.80
CA VAL A 88 -30.83 5.97 20.10
C VAL A 88 -31.14 6.85 18.89
N LYS A 89 -32.38 6.87 18.43
CA LYS A 89 -32.82 7.69 17.29
C LYS A 89 -32.69 9.19 17.59
N ILE A 90 -32.11 9.92 16.63
CA ILE A 90 -31.83 11.35 16.73
C ILE A 90 -32.96 12.12 16.05
N ALA A 91 -33.59 13.02 16.80
CA ALA A 91 -34.69 13.86 16.30
C ALA A 91 -34.21 15.14 15.62
N ASN A 92 -33.06 15.69 16.02
CA ASN A 92 -32.49 16.92 15.47
C ASN A 92 -30.97 16.83 15.39
N ASP A 93 -30.44 16.90 14.18
CA ASP A 93 -28.98 16.91 13.88
C ASP A 93 -28.50 18.30 13.41
N GLN A 94 -29.37 19.31 13.36
CA GLN A 94 -29.07 20.62 12.82
C GLN A 94 -28.85 21.68 13.92
N ASN A 95 -29.35 21.44 15.13
CA ASN A 95 -29.26 22.38 16.24
C ASN A 95 -28.94 21.65 17.53
N THR A 96 -28.03 22.21 18.32
CA THR A 96 -27.75 21.74 19.67
C THR A 96 -28.88 22.08 20.63
N LEU A 97 -29.04 21.29 21.68
CA LEU A 97 -29.93 21.60 22.80
C LEU A 97 -29.39 22.84 23.56
N LYS A 98 -30.25 23.79 23.82
CA LYS A 98 -29.90 25.07 24.44
C LYS A 98 -30.78 25.43 25.63
N ALA A 99 -30.20 26.16 26.56
CA ALA A 99 -30.93 26.78 27.68
C ALA A 99 -31.70 28.01 27.21
N GLY A 100 -32.83 27.81 26.49
CA GLY A 100 -33.59 28.88 25.85
C GLY A 100 -33.11 29.22 24.45
N SER A 101 -33.88 30.05 23.72
CA SER A 101 -33.67 30.30 22.27
C SER A 101 -32.30 30.93 21.91
N ARG A 102 -31.65 31.60 22.83
CA ARG A 102 -30.33 32.22 22.69
C ARG A 102 -29.35 31.79 23.78
N GLY A 103 -29.70 30.80 24.56
CA GLY A 103 -28.86 30.29 25.65
C GLY A 103 -27.68 29.47 25.16
N PRO A 104 -26.72 29.11 26.05
CA PRO A 104 -25.61 28.24 25.75
C PRO A 104 -26.11 26.83 25.43
N SER A 105 -25.31 26.08 24.65
CA SER A 105 -25.51 24.65 24.45
C SER A 105 -25.34 23.91 25.77
N LEU A 106 -26.15 22.87 25.96
CA LEU A 106 -26.14 22.09 27.18
C LEU A 106 -25.28 20.84 27.01
N LEU A 107 -24.50 20.46 28.03
CA LEU A 107 -23.67 19.27 28.02
C LEU A 107 -24.49 17.97 28.00
N GLU A 108 -25.77 18.03 28.38
CA GLU A 108 -26.69 16.89 28.27
C GLU A 108 -27.10 16.57 26.83
N ASP A 109 -26.74 17.41 25.85
CA ASP A 109 -26.82 17.07 24.43
C ASP A 109 -25.75 16.07 24.06
N PHE A 110 -26.01 14.81 24.40
CA PHE A 110 -25.03 13.75 24.19
C PHE A 110 -24.73 13.48 22.70
N HIS A 111 -25.72 13.69 21.81
CA HIS A 111 -25.49 13.58 20.37
C HIS A 111 -24.46 14.62 19.88
N PHE A 112 -24.56 15.85 20.35
CA PHE A 112 -23.56 16.88 20.02
C PHE A 112 -22.16 16.49 20.51
N LEU A 113 -22.05 15.99 21.74
CA LEU A 113 -20.75 15.55 22.30
C LEU A 113 -20.16 14.39 21.50
N GLU A 114 -20.95 13.34 21.19
CA GLU A 114 -20.47 12.21 20.38
C GLU A 114 -20.00 12.67 19.00
N LYS A 115 -20.78 13.51 18.32
CA LYS A 115 -20.48 13.97 16.97
C LYS A 115 -19.18 14.78 16.92
N MET A 116 -18.98 15.70 17.88
CA MET A 116 -17.76 16.51 17.97
C MET A 116 -16.56 15.65 18.36
N ALA A 117 -16.68 14.82 19.39
CA ALA A 117 -15.58 13.97 19.84
C ALA A 117 -15.12 12.99 18.76
N HIS A 118 -16.06 12.41 18.01
CA HIS A 118 -15.71 11.53 16.89
C HIS A 118 -14.98 12.31 15.79
N PHE A 119 -15.50 13.45 15.38
CA PHE A 119 -14.89 14.32 14.35
C PHE A 119 -13.45 14.68 14.71
N ASP A 120 -13.19 15.08 15.93
CA ASP A 120 -11.85 15.47 16.41
C ASP A 120 -10.82 14.30 16.32
N GLN A 121 -11.31 13.06 16.23
CA GLN A 121 -10.49 11.85 16.25
C GLN A 121 -10.56 11.03 14.94
N GLU A 122 -11.12 11.58 13.86
CA GLU A 122 -11.23 10.89 12.56
C GLU A 122 -9.89 10.71 11.85
N ARG A 123 -8.83 11.37 12.28
CA ARG A 123 -7.50 11.26 11.70
C ARG A 123 -6.64 10.28 12.46
N ILE A 124 -6.03 9.35 11.74
CA ILE A 124 -4.95 8.51 12.23
C ILE A 124 -3.64 8.97 11.60
N PRO A 125 -2.47 8.67 12.18
CA PRO A 125 -1.20 8.94 11.54
C PRO A 125 -1.16 8.33 10.14
N GLU A 126 -0.71 9.11 9.15
CA GLU A 126 -0.45 8.54 7.83
C GLU A 126 0.78 7.62 7.86
N ARG A 127 0.96 6.77 6.85
CA ARG A 127 2.16 5.94 6.73
C ARG A 127 3.39 6.81 6.63
N VAL A 128 4.48 6.41 7.31
CA VAL A 128 5.77 7.12 7.31
C VAL A 128 6.29 7.32 5.88
N VAL A 129 6.14 6.29 5.06
CA VAL A 129 6.31 6.31 3.61
C VAL A 129 5.10 5.63 2.97
N HIS A 130 4.83 5.87 1.69
CA HIS A 130 3.66 5.35 0.99
C HIS A 130 2.31 5.90 1.48
N ALA A 131 2.27 7.13 1.99
CA ALA A 131 1.04 7.74 2.52
C ALA A 131 -0.02 7.92 1.41
N ARG A 132 0.38 8.43 0.26
CA ARG A 132 -0.47 8.55 -0.93
C ARG A 132 -0.63 7.19 -1.60
N GLY A 133 -1.86 6.70 -1.76
CA GLY A 133 -2.08 5.42 -2.44
C GLY A 133 -3.54 5.10 -2.68
N SER A 134 -3.79 4.01 -3.43
CA SER A 134 -5.10 3.50 -3.81
C SER A 134 -5.09 1.99 -3.75
N GLY A 135 -6.23 1.39 -3.38
CA GLY A 135 -6.36 -0.05 -3.25
C GLY A 135 -7.42 -0.63 -4.16
N ALA A 136 -7.34 -1.94 -4.38
CA ALA A 136 -8.35 -2.72 -5.07
C ALA A 136 -8.36 -4.16 -4.55
N HIS A 137 -9.54 -4.77 -4.54
CA HIS A 137 -9.71 -6.20 -4.32
C HIS A 137 -9.58 -6.97 -5.62
N GLY A 138 -9.28 -8.26 -5.49
CA GLY A 138 -9.22 -9.16 -6.62
C GLY A 138 -8.90 -10.59 -6.19
N TYR A 139 -8.38 -11.34 -7.11
CA TYR A 139 -7.92 -12.70 -6.85
C TYR A 139 -6.63 -13.01 -7.56
N PHE A 140 -5.87 -13.94 -7.00
CA PHE A 140 -4.72 -14.59 -7.61
C PHE A 140 -5.07 -16.01 -8.00
N GLN A 141 -4.51 -16.48 -9.10
CA GLN A 141 -4.67 -17.87 -9.59
C GLN A 141 -3.37 -18.35 -10.21
N VAL A 142 -2.83 -19.46 -9.68
CA VAL A 142 -1.65 -20.09 -10.25
C VAL A 142 -2.01 -20.83 -11.55
N TYR A 143 -1.10 -20.94 -12.53
CA TYR A 143 -1.34 -21.66 -13.79
C TYR A 143 -1.08 -23.17 -13.69
N LYS A 144 -0.17 -23.54 -12.82
CA LYS A 144 0.22 -24.95 -12.55
C LYS A 144 0.76 -25.06 -11.13
N SER A 145 0.70 -26.25 -10.55
CA SER A 145 1.30 -26.51 -9.24
C SER A 145 2.81 -26.21 -9.24
N LEU A 146 3.26 -25.56 -8.18
CA LEU A 146 4.66 -25.27 -7.89
C LEU A 146 5.24 -26.19 -6.81
N SER A 147 4.65 -27.39 -6.58
CA SER A 147 5.06 -28.34 -5.54
C SER A 147 6.54 -28.73 -5.60
N LYS A 148 7.15 -28.66 -6.80
CA LYS A 148 8.61 -28.84 -6.96
C LYS A 148 9.44 -27.86 -6.13
N TYR A 149 8.93 -26.64 -5.91
CA TYR A 149 9.68 -25.55 -5.30
C TYR A 149 9.15 -25.16 -3.92
N THR A 150 7.85 -25.27 -3.70
CA THR A 150 7.21 -24.80 -2.48
C THR A 150 6.03 -25.67 -2.08
N LYS A 151 5.79 -25.81 -0.77
CA LYS A 151 4.58 -26.39 -0.22
C LYS A 151 3.44 -25.40 0.00
N ALA A 152 3.63 -24.09 -0.25
CA ALA A 152 2.61 -23.06 -0.06
C ALA A 152 1.32 -23.36 -0.84
N GLY A 153 0.20 -23.51 -0.12
CA GLY A 153 -1.05 -24.05 -0.65
C GLY A 153 -1.61 -23.23 -1.81
N PHE A 154 -1.58 -21.89 -1.71
CA PHE A 154 -2.12 -21.00 -2.75
C PHE A 154 -1.34 -21.04 -4.09
N LEU A 155 -0.20 -21.74 -4.13
CA LEU A 155 0.63 -21.98 -5.32
C LEU A 155 0.49 -23.39 -5.86
N GLN A 156 -0.49 -24.20 -5.41
CA GLN A 156 -0.63 -25.61 -5.79
C GLN A 156 -1.77 -25.86 -6.77
N ASP A 157 -2.96 -25.32 -6.53
CA ASP A 157 -4.16 -25.68 -7.31
C ASP A 157 -4.53 -24.58 -8.32
N PRO A 158 -4.39 -24.86 -9.64
CA PRO A 158 -4.85 -23.94 -10.68
C PRO A 158 -6.37 -23.65 -10.68
N GLY A 159 -7.16 -24.47 -9.99
CA GLY A 159 -8.59 -24.26 -9.82
C GLY A 159 -8.94 -23.26 -8.72
N GLU A 160 -7.99 -22.96 -7.83
CA GLU A 160 -8.22 -22.09 -6.69
C GLU A 160 -8.01 -20.61 -7.06
N LYS A 161 -8.93 -19.75 -6.61
CA LYS A 161 -8.81 -18.30 -6.65
C LYS A 161 -8.55 -17.79 -5.24
N THR A 162 -7.31 -17.44 -4.94
CA THR A 162 -6.93 -16.85 -3.66
C THR A 162 -7.30 -15.37 -3.62
N PRO A 163 -8.13 -14.90 -2.66
CA PRO A 163 -8.46 -13.49 -2.55
C PRO A 163 -7.23 -12.63 -2.33
N VAL A 164 -7.19 -11.45 -2.97
CA VAL A 164 -6.13 -10.48 -2.74
C VAL A 164 -6.68 -9.09 -2.46
N PHE A 165 -5.89 -8.29 -1.75
CA PHE A 165 -6.03 -6.84 -1.72
C PHE A 165 -4.69 -6.22 -2.10
N VAL A 166 -4.72 -5.36 -3.12
CA VAL A 166 -3.53 -4.67 -3.60
C VAL A 166 -3.60 -3.20 -3.24
N ARG A 167 -2.47 -2.62 -2.84
CA ARG A 167 -2.33 -1.18 -2.68
C ARG A 167 -1.14 -0.68 -3.48
N PHE A 168 -1.43 0.22 -4.42
CA PHE A 168 -0.45 1.04 -5.11
C PHE A 168 -0.24 2.36 -4.36
N SER A 169 0.99 2.90 -4.38
CA SER A 169 1.29 4.11 -3.61
C SER A 169 2.51 4.84 -4.13
N ASN A 170 2.57 6.14 -3.88
CA ASN A 170 3.81 6.91 -4.00
C ASN A 170 4.62 6.75 -2.71
N VAL A 171 5.96 6.81 -2.79
CA VAL A 171 6.82 6.58 -1.62
C VAL A 171 6.91 7.81 -0.73
N GLN A 172 7.15 8.98 -1.30
CA GLN A 172 7.66 10.15 -0.56
C GLN A 172 6.59 11.13 -0.13
N GLY A 173 5.61 11.41 -1.00
CA GLY A 173 4.62 12.44 -0.77
C GLY A 173 3.67 12.12 0.38
N PHE A 174 3.14 13.16 1.01
CA PHE A 174 2.05 13.06 1.98
C PHE A 174 0.79 12.48 1.33
N ARG A 175 -0.18 12.06 2.16
CA ARG A 175 -1.45 11.48 1.68
C ARG A 175 -2.18 12.37 0.65
N GLY A 176 -2.09 13.69 0.77
CA GLY A 176 -2.69 14.66 -0.13
C GLY A 176 -1.85 15.04 -1.35
N SER A 177 -0.67 14.45 -1.55
CA SER A 177 0.18 14.76 -2.70
C SER A 177 -0.41 14.19 -4.00
N PRO A 178 -0.06 14.76 -5.18
CA PRO A 178 -0.53 14.27 -6.46
C PRO A 178 0.02 12.89 -6.83
N ASP A 179 -0.73 12.15 -7.65
CA ASP A 179 -0.34 10.80 -8.10
C ASP A 179 0.82 10.79 -9.09
N THR A 180 0.90 11.79 -9.97
CA THR A 180 1.80 11.76 -11.14
C THR A 180 3.18 12.36 -10.89
N VAL A 181 3.48 12.83 -9.69
CA VAL A 181 4.85 13.27 -9.36
C VAL A 181 5.87 12.15 -9.59
N ARG A 182 7.11 12.53 -9.97
CA ARG A 182 8.19 11.55 -10.07
C ARG A 182 8.47 10.95 -8.71
N ASP A 183 8.24 9.65 -8.61
CA ASP A 183 8.45 8.88 -7.39
C ASP A 183 8.49 7.39 -7.75
N ILE A 184 9.00 6.55 -6.88
CA ILE A 184 8.80 5.10 -6.93
C ILE A 184 7.36 4.81 -6.57
N ARG A 185 6.77 3.81 -7.21
CA ARG A 185 5.44 3.30 -6.85
C ARG A 185 5.57 2.05 -6.01
N GLY A 186 4.96 2.08 -4.82
CA GLY A 186 4.75 0.87 -4.04
C GLY A 186 3.73 -0.04 -4.71
N PHE A 187 3.97 -1.33 -4.63
CA PHE A 187 3.10 -2.38 -5.14
C PHE A 187 3.00 -3.46 -4.06
N ALA A 188 2.07 -3.31 -3.14
CA ALA A 188 1.88 -4.22 -2.02
C ALA A 188 0.64 -5.09 -2.25
N THR A 189 0.83 -6.41 -2.20
CA THR A 189 -0.22 -7.41 -2.38
C THR A 189 -0.37 -8.22 -1.11
N LYS A 190 -1.57 -8.25 -0.55
CA LYS A 190 -1.97 -9.16 0.54
C LYS A 190 -2.77 -10.29 -0.06
N PHE A 191 -2.30 -11.52 0.15
CA PHE A 191 -3.00 -12.75 -0.19
C PHE A 191 -3.70 -13.29 1.06
N TYR A 192 -4.99 -13.51 0.98
CA TYR A 192 -5.75 -14.12 2.06
C TYR A 192 -5.85 -15.64 1.78
N THR A 193 -4.80 -16.36 2.19
CA THR A 193 -4.72 -17.80 1.94
C THR A 193 -5.43 -18.61 3.01
N LYS A 194 -5.64 -19.90 2.76
CA LYS A 194 -6.20 -20.84 3.74
C LYS A 194 -5.24 -21.14 4.90
N GLU A 195 -3.96 -20.80 4.74
CA GLU A 195 -2.88 -21.06 5.69
C GLU A 195 -2.47 -19.81 6.49
N GLY A 196 -3.05 -18.65 6.17
CA GLY A 196 -2.73 -17.37 6.76
C GLY A 196 -2.66 -16.26 5.70
N ASN A 197 -2.35 -15.05 6.14
CA ASN A 197 -2.06 -13.96 5.21
C ASN A 197 -0.61 -14.03 4.75
N TYR A 198 -0.41 -13.93 3.43
CA TYR A 198 0.90 -13.71 2.83
C TYR A 198 0.95 -12.29 2.24
N ASP A 199 2.00 -11.53 2.54
CA ASP A 199 2.18 -10.17 2.04
C ASP A 199 3.43 -10.05 1.15
N LEU A 200 3.23 -9.82 -0.15
CA LEU A 200 4.31 -9.46 -1.08
C LEU A 200 4.37 -7.93 -1.20
N VAL A 201 5.33 -7.32 -0.50
CA VAL A 201 5.43 -5.86 -0.36
C VAL A 201 6.58 -5.33 -1.21
N GLY A 202 6.26 -4.97 -2.43
CA GLY A 202 7.24 -4.56 -3.45
C GLY A 202 7.06 -3.13 -3.96
N ASN A 203 7.86 -2.82 -4.98
CA ASN A 203 7.88 -1.54 -5.69
C ASN A 203 7.90 -1.76 -7.21
N ASP A 204 7.74 -0.68 -7.97
CA ASP A 204 7.86 -0.68 -9.44
C ASP A 204 9.30 -0.59 -9.96
N THR A 205 10.30 -0.61 -9.07
CA THR A 205 11.72 -0.72 -9.41
C THR A 205 12.28 -2.07 -8.95
N PRO A 206 13.19 -2.69 -9.70
CA PRO A 206 13.70 -4.03 -9.40
C PRO A 206 14.72 -4.08 -8.27
N VAL A 207 15.20 -2.93 -7.81
CA VAL A 207 16.20 -2.78 -6.76
C VAL A 207 15.78 -1.72 -5.77
N PHE A 208 16.48 -1.64 -4.64
CA PHE A 208 16.29 -0.61 -3.63
C PHE A 208 17.51 0.31 -3.52
N PHE A 209 17.40 1.42 -2.80
CA PHE A 209 18.47 2.43 -2.68
C PHE A 209 19.65 1.96 -1.83
N ILE A 210 19.38 1.13 -0.84
CA ILE A 210 20.34 0.73 0.20
C ILE A 210 20.26 -0.77 0.43
N GLN A 211 21.36 -1.36 0.89
CA GLN A 211 21.42 -2.75 1.30
C GLN A 211 21.11 -2.92 2.78
N ASP A 212 21.70 -2.12 3.66
CA ASP A 212 21.53 -2.25 5.10
C ASP A 212 20.37 -1.38 5.61
N ALA A 213 19.45 -2.01 6.34
CA ALA A 213 18.23 -1.37 6.85
C ALA A 213 18.49 -0.18 7.79
N ILE A 214 19.64 -0.14 8.48
CA ILE A 214 19.99 0.98 9.38
C ILE A 214 20.07 2.32 8.66
N LYS A 215 20.33 2.31 7.34
CA LYS A 215 20.39 3.51 6.51
C LYS A 215 19.02 4.04 6.10
N PHE A 216 17.95 3.26 6.33
CA PHE A 216 16.61 3.63 5.85
C PHE A 216 16.06 4.92 6.47
N PRO A 217 16.17 5.16 7.80
CA PRO A 217 15.72 6.43 8.37
C PRO A 217 16.43 7.64 7.76
N ASP A 218 17.75 7.59 7.59
CA ASP A 218 18.53 8.69 7.01
C ASP A 218 18.17 8.92 5.55
N PHE A 219 18.02 7.85 4.77
CA PHE A 219 17.54 7.94 3.40
C PHE A 219 16.15 8.61 3.34
N VAL A 220 15.22 8.21 4.21
CA VAL A 220 13.88 8.80 4.26
C VAL A 220 13.94 10.27 4.66
N HIS A 221 14.78 10.65 5.63
CA HIS A 221 14.97 12.06 5.99
C HIS A 221 15.50 12.87 4.82
N ALA A 222 16.42 12.32 4.02
CA ALA A 222 16.98 13.01 2.86
C ALA A 222 15.97 13.23 1.73
N VAL A 223 14.98 12.35 1.57
CA VAL A 223 13.95 12.47 0.52
C VAL A 223 12.68 13.20 0.98
N LYS A 224 12.47 13.35 2.28
CA LYS A 224 11.35 14.09 2.86
C LYS A 224 11.62 15.60 2.90
N PRO A 225 10.61 16.42 3.19
CA PRO A 225 10.79 17.83 3.37
C PRO A 225 11.85 18.18 4.43
N GLU A 226 12.51 19.32 4.24
CA GLU A 226 13.50 19.84 5.18
C GLU A 226 12.85 20.15 6.55
N PRO A 227 13.52 19.84 7.67
CA PRO A 227 12.90 19.89 9.00
C PRO A 227 12.58 21.29 9.50
N HIS A 228 13.23 22.33 8.95
CA HIS A 228 13.05 23.71 9.41
C HIS A 228 11.93 24.46 8.68
N ASN A 229 11.52 24.01 7.49
CA ASN A 229 10.54 24.72 6.65
C ASN A 229 9.48 23.81 6.04
N GLU A 230 9.63 22.49 6.14
CA GLU A 230 8.75 21.47 5.58
C GLU A 230 8.61 21.54 4.04
N MET A 231 9.63 22.01 3.36
CA MET A 231 9.73 22.05 1.89
C MET A 231 10.83 21.10 1.38
N PRO A 232 10.72 20.57 0.17
CA PRO A 232 9.58 20.54 -0.76
C PRO A 232 8.60 19.44 -0.42
N GLN A 233 7.34 19.58 -0.85
CA GLN A 233 6.33 18.56 -0.67
C GLN A 233 6.18 17.68 -1.92
N GLY A 234 6.28 16.35 -1.75
CA GLY A 234 5.98 15.37 -2.80
C GLY A 234 6.95 15.39 -4.00
N GLN A 235 8.14 15.92 -3.81
CA GLN A 235 9.19 16.02 -4.84
C GLN A 235 10.47 15.38 -4.34
N THR A 236 11.13 14.56 -5.17
CA THR A 236 12.40 13.91 -4.82
C THR A 236 13.61 14.82 -5.04
N ALA A 237 13.57 15.65 -6.05
CA ALA A 237 14.75 16.38 -6.52
C ALA A 237 14.95 17.68 -5.73
N HIS A 238 15.63 17.60 -4.58
CA HIS A 238 16.06 18.72 -3.77
C HIS A 238 17.45 18.45 -3.16
N ASP A 239 18.04 19.44 -2.53
CA ASP A 239 19.44 19.43 -2.09
C ASP A 239 19.76 18.25 -1.16
N SER A 240 18.94 17.98 -0.17
CA SER A 240 19.17 16.90 0.81
C SER A 240 19.21 15.53 0.14
N PHE A 241 18.31 15.28 -0.83
CA PHE A 241 18.31 14.03 -1.59
C PHE A 241 19.62 13.85 -2.38
N TRP A 242 20.03 14.88 -3.13
CA TRP A 242 21.25 14.80 -3.94
C TRP A 242 22.51 14.78 -3.11
N ASP A 243 22.51 15.44 -1.96
CA ASP A 243 23.61 15.35 -0.99
C ASP A 243 23.77 13.90 -0.49
N TYR A 244 22.69 13.28 -0.04
CA TYR A 244 22.69 11.89 0.39
C TYR A 244 23.18 10.93 -0.71
N VAL A 245 22.63 11.07 -1.92
CA VAL A 245 23.01 10.24 -3.07
C VAL A 245 24.50 10.37 -3.39
N SER A 246 25.05 11.57 -3.32
CA SER A 246 26.46 11.83 -3.61
C SER A 246 27.41 11.18 -2.59
N LEU A 247 26.94 11.03 -1.35
CA LEU A 247 27.71 10.46 -0.24
C LEU A 247 27.46 8.94 -0.06
N GLN A 248 26.37 8.42 -0.62
CA GLN A 248 25.99 7.00 -0.58
C GLN A 248 25.85 6.44 -2.01
N PRO A 249 26.96 6.11 -2.68
CA PRO A 249 26.97 5.73 -4.10
C PRO A 249 26.20 4.42 -4.39
N GLU A 250 25.96 3.56 -3.41
CA GLU A 250 25.12 2.37 -3.58
C GLU A 250 23.68 2.71 -4.02
N THR A 251 23.23 3.95 -3.75
CA THR A 251 21.89 4.42 -4.13
C THR A 251 21.73 4.64 -5.64
N LEU A 252 22.83 4.85 -6.38
CA LEU A 252 22.83 5.27 -7.79
C LEU A 252 22.05 4.29 -8.68
N HIS A 253 22.12 3.00 -8.43
CA HIS A 253 21.40 2.03 -9.24
C HIS A 253 19.88 2.31 -9.19
N ASN A 254 19.31 2.47 -8.00
CA ASN A 254 17.88 2.79 -7.90
C ASN A 254 17.55 4.22 -8.31
N VAL A 255 18.45 5.18 -8.10
CA VAL A 255 18.28 6.56 -8.59
C VAL A 255 18.13 6.59 -10.11
N MET A 256 18.91 5.79 -10.85
CA MET A 256 18.76 5.69 -12.30
C MET A 256 17.38 5.15 -12.71
N TRP A 257 16.85 4.17 -11.99
CA TRP A 257 15.47 3.70 -12.19
C TRP A 257 14.44 4.77 -11.87
N LEU A 258 14.58 5.48 -10.74
CA LEU A 258 13.69 6.57 -10.33
C LEU A 258 13.69 7.71 -11.37
N MET A 259 14.84 8.05 -11.94
CA MET A 259 14.97 9.12 -12.93
C MET A 259 14.59 8.68 -14.36
N SER A 260 14.39 7.38 -14.57
CA SER A 260 13.87 6.85 -15.82
C SER A 260 12.34 7.05 -15.93
N ASP A 261 11.77 6.54 -17.00
CA ASP A 261 10.33 6.51 -17.26
C ASP A 261 9.53 5.76 -16.18
N ARG A 262 10.16 4.84 -15.43
CA ARG A 262 9.49 4.14 -14.34
C ARG A 262 9.06 5.07 -13.20
N GLY A 263 9.76 6.18 -12.99
CA GLY A 263 9.40 7.17 -11.98
C GLY A 263 8.16 8.01 -12.33
N ILE A 264 7.67 7.95 -13.56
CA ILE A 264 6.49 8.68 -14.06
C ILE A 264 5.55 7.76 -14.85
N PRO A 265 5.01 6.71 -14.25
CA PRO A 265 4.16 5.75 -14.94
C PRO A 265 2.86 6.40 -15.45
N ARG A 266 2.32 5.86 -16.55
CA ARG A 266 1.04 6.28 -17.12
C ARG A 266 -0.14 5.94 -16.23
N SER A 267 -0.11 4.77 -15.58
CA SER A 267 -1.20 4.22 -14.79
C SER A 267 -0.65 3.16 -13.84
N TYR A 268 -1.34 2.92 -12.72
CA TYR A 268 -1.05 1.75 -11.88
C TYR A 268 -1.22 0.43 -12.64
N ARG A 269 -2.07 0.37 -13.66
CA ARG A 269 -2.29 -0.82 -14.50
C ARG A 269 -1.13 -1.15 -15.44
N THR A 270 -0.18 -0.24 -15.60
CA THR A 270 0.92 -0.33 -16.56
C THR A 270 2.30 -0.29 -15.92
N ILE A 271 2.39 -0.48 -14.60
CA ILE A 271 3.66 -0.63 -13.89
C ILE A 271 4.01 -2.12 -13.75
N GLU A 272 5.29 -2.43 -13.76
CA GLU A 272 5.80 -3.71 -13.22
C GLU A 272 5.89 -3.60 -11.70
N GLY A 273 5.82 -4.74 -11.02
CA GLY A 273 6.07 -4.81 -9.59
C GLY A 273 7.19 -5.80 -9.28
N PHE A 274 7.97 -5.52 -8.27
CA PHE A 274 9.11 -6.36 -7.85
C PHE A 274 9.05 -6.56 -6.34
N GLY A 275 9.25 -7.81 -5.91
CA GLY A 275 9.34 -8.14 -4.48
C GLY A 275 10.59 -7.58 -3.81
N ILE A 276 11.55 -7.08 -4.59
CA ILE A 276 12.85 -6.51 -4.19
C ILE A 276 13.79 -7.57 -3.62
N HIS A 277 13.37 -8.24 -2.55
CA HIS A 277 14.18 -9.20 -1.80
C HIS A 277 14.27 -10.56 -2.50
N THR A 278 15.34 -11.26 -2.19
CA THR A 278 15.43 -12.68 -2.41
C THR A 278 14.83 -13.39 -1.19
N TYR A 279 13.76 -14.16 -1.42
CA TYR A 279 13.14 -15.06 -0.44
C TYR A 279 13.57 -16.50 -0.72
N LYS A 280 13.10 -17.44 0.11
CA LYS A 280 13.24 -18.86 -0.09
C LYS A 280 11.88 -19.51 -0.34
N LEU A 281 11.79 -20.39 -1.30
CA LEU A 281 10.71 -21.36 -1.45
C LEU A 281 11.17 -22.68 -0.87
N VAL A 282 10.34 -23.32 -0.05
CA VAL A 282 10.65 -24.58 0.61
C VAL A 282 9.57 -25.61 0.22
N ASN A 283 9.98 -26.72 -0.38
CA ASN A 283 9.08 -27.78 -0.80
C ASN A 283 8.79 -28.80 0.33
N GLU A 284 7.97 -29.81 0.06
CA GLU A 284 7.59 -30.84 1.04
C GLU A 284 8.79 -31.66 1.56
N GLU A 285 9.87 -31.80 0.76
CA GLU A 285 11.09 -32.49 1.18
C GLU A 285 12.04 -31.58 1.99
N GLY A 286 11.65 -30.32 2.25
CA GLY A 286 12.49 -29.33 2.92
C GLY A 286 13.60 -28.76 2.05
N LYS A 287 13.55 -29.00 0.73
CA LYS A 287 14.52 -28.42 -0.20
C LYS A 287 14.20 -26.95 -0.45
N SER A 288 15.23 -26.10 -0.24
CA SER A 288 15.15 -24.65 -0.43
C SER A 288 15.58 -24.24 -1.86
N THR A 289 14.91 -23.20 -2.36
CA THR A 289 15.22 -22.53 -3.64
C THR A 289 15.07 -21.02 -3.44
N PHE A 290 16.07 -20.23 -3.75
CA PHE A 290 15.95 -18.78 -3.73
C PHE A 290 15.00 -18.29 -4.81
N VAL A 291 14.22 -17.26 -4.49
CA VAL A 291 13.22 -16.71 -5.40
C VAL A 291 13.18 -15.18 -5.35
N ARG A 292 13.04 -14.56 -6.52
CA ARG A 292 12.60 -13.17 -6.68
C ARG A 292 11.27 -13.13 -7.39
N PHE A 293 10.35 -12.32 -6.87
CA PHE A 293 8.98 -12.18 -7.38
C PHE A 293 8.86 -10.97 -8.29
N HIS A 294 8.18 -11.15 -9.42
CA HIS A 294 7.92 -10.13 -10.43
C HIS A 294 6.44 -10.06 -10.77
N TRP A 295 5.88 -8.86 -10.84
CA TRP A 295 4.57 -8.62 -11.43
C TRP A 295 4.75 -7.99 -12.81
N LYS A 296 4.20 -8.61 -13.85
CA LYS A 296 4.23 -8.11 -15.23
C LYS A 296 2.81 -7.69 -15.63
N PRO A 297 2.58 -6.39 -15.97
CA PRO A 297 1.25 -5.92 -16.33
C PRO A 297 0.83 -6.46 -17.70
N ALA A 298 -0.41 -6.98 -17.82
CA ALA A 298 -0.96 -7.49 -19.08
C ALA A 298 -1.04 -6.41 -20.17
N TYR A 299 -1.25 -5.15 -19.78
CA TYR A 299 -1.26 -3.99 -20.70
C TYR A 299 0.13 -3.53 -21.15
N GLY A 300 1.19 -4.19 -20.67
CA GLY A 300 2.57 -3.77 -20.86
C GLY A 300 2.91 -2.49 -20.09
N LYS A 301 4.18 -2.12 -20.11
CA LYS A 301 4.72 -0.94 -19.45
C LYS A 301 4.41 0.32 -20.27
N LYS A 302 3.90 1.35 -19.61
CA LYS A 302 3.63 2.67 -20.23
C LYS A 302 3.96 3.78 -19.24
N SER A 303 4.56 4.84 -19.76
CA SER A 303 4.98 5.99 -18.96
C SER A 303 4.38 7.28 -19.53
N LEU A 304 4.34 8.31 -18.70
CA LEU A 304 4.16 9.68 -19.12
C LEU A 304 5.49 10.24 -19.63
N ILE A 305 5.44 11.36 -20.33
CA ILE A 305 6.61 12.21 -20.51
C ILE A 305 6.64 13.27 -19.41
N TRP A 306 7.79 13.93 -19.22
CA TRP A 306 7.96 14.87 -18.11
C TRP A 306 6.94 16.01 -18.10
N ASP A 307 6.74 16.68 -19.21
CA ASP A 307 5.80 17.81 -19.33
C ASP A 307 4.37 17.39 -19.07
N GLU A 308 3.97 16.22 -19.56
CA GLU A 308 2.65 15.62 -19.32
C GLU A 308 2.47 15.33 -17.82
N SER A 309 3.47 14.72 -17.17
CA SER A 309 3.44 14.43 -15.74
C SER A 309 3.25 15.71 -14.93
N GLN A 310 4.01 16.78 -15.24
CA GLN A 310 3.88 18.07 -14.58
C GLN A 310 2.50 18.72 -14.78
N ALA A 311 1.99 18.69 -16.02
CA ALA A 311 0.68 19.21 -16.33
C ALA A 311 -0.45 18.48 -15.58
N LEU A 312 -0.38 17.15 -15.52
CA LEU A 312 -1.36 16.32 -14.82
C LEU A 312 -1.31 16.52 -13.31
N THR A 313 -0.13 16.72 -12.73
CA THR A 313 0.03 17.02 -11.29
C THR A 313 -0.84 18.20 -10.87
N GLY A 314 -0.92 19.23 -11.68
CA GLY A 314 -1.74 20.41 -11.39
C GLY A 314 -3.19 20.29 -11.81
N ARG A 315 -3.48 19.62 -12.94
CA ARG A 315 -4.83 19.53 -13.53
C ARG A 315 -5.69 18.45 -12.90
N ASP A 316 -5.08 17.31 -12.56
CA ASP A 316 -5.76 16.16 -11.98
C ASP A 316 -4.84 15.41 -11.01
N PRO A 317 -4.72 15.87 -9.78
CA PRO A 317 -3.87 15.24 -8.78
C PRO A 317 -4.24 13.79 -8.46
N ASP A 318 -5.46 13.35 -8.80
CA ASP A 318 -5.98 12.00 -8.58
C ASP A 318 -5.92 11.11 -9.83
N PHE A 319 -5.09 11.45 -10.82
CA PHE A 319 -5.10 10.83 -12.15
C PHE A 319 -4.97 9.30 -12.13
N HIS A 320 -4.00 8.75 -11.41
CA HIS A 320 -3.84 7.30 -11.30
C HIS A 320 -4.95 6.65 -10.47
N ARG A 321 -5.40 7.32 -9.40
CA ARG A 321 -6.51 6.86 -8.55
C ARG A 321 -7.80 6.74 -9.36
N LYS A 322 -8.11 7.75 -10.17
CA LYS A 322 -9.29 7.74 -11.07
C LYS A 322 -9.18 6.65 -12.12
N ASP A 323 -8.03 6.51 -12.77
CA ASP A 323 -7.82 5.48 -13.78
C ASP A 323 -8.06 4.07 -13.22
N LEU A 324 -7.47 3.75 -12.06
CA LEU A 324 -7.70 2.47 -11.40
C LEU A 324 -9.17 2.24 -11.06
N TRP A 325 -9.81 3.23 -10.44
CA TRP A 325 -11.21 3.15 -10.03
C TRP A 325 -12.13 2.95 -11.24
N GLN A 326 -12.01 3.82 -12.25
CA GLN A 326 -12.89 3.82 -13.40
C GLN A 326 -12.71 2.58 -14.28
N SER A 327 -11.50 2.05 -14.39
CA SER A 327 -11.25 0.82 -15.15
C SER A 327 -11.97 -0.38 -14.52
N ILE A 328 -11.94 -0.48 -13.20
CA ILE A 328 -12.64 -1.56 -12.48
C ILE A 328 -14.17 -1.40 -12.61
N GLU A 329 -14.71 -0.17 -12.44
CA GLU A 329 -16.13 0.12 -12.65
C GLU A 329 -16.61 -0.19 -14.08
N ALA A 330 -15.73 0.00 -15.04
CA ALA A 330 -16.02 -0.30 -16.45
C ALA A 330 -15.89 -1.78 -16.83
N GLY A 331 -15.42 -2.63 -15.90
CA GLY A 331 -15.11 -4.04 -16.17
C GLY A 331 -13.81 -4.26 -16.94
N ASP A 332 -12.98 -3.22 -17.11
CA ASP A 332 -11.64 -3.29 -17.70
C ASP A 332 -10.61 -3.57 -16.59
N TYR A 333 -10.64 -4.80 -16.10
CA TYR A 333 -9.92 -5.22 -14.90
C TYR A 333 -8.40 -5.21 -15.10
N PRO A 334 -7.64 -4.54 -14.19
CA PRO A 334 -6.19 -4.65 -14.18
C PRO A 334 -5.75 -6.11 -13.97
N GLU A 335 -4.86 -6.60 -14.83
CA GLU A 335 -4.31 -7.95 -14.76
C GLU A 335 -2.78 -7.91 -14.73
N PHE A 336 -2.19 -8.73 -13.85
CA PHE A 336 -0.75 -8.85 -13.68
C PHE A 336 -0.35 -10.32 -13.64
N GLU A 337 0.66 -10.70 -14.40
CA GLU A 337 1.25 -12.02 -14.34
C GLU A 337 2.32 -12.09 -13.25
N LEU A 338 2.27 -13.14 -12.42
CA LEU A 338 3.32 -13.43 -11.45
C LEU A 338 4.43 -14.20 -12.13
N GLY A 339 5.63 -13.65 -12.10
CA GLY A 339 6.86 -14.27 -12.56
C GLY A 339 7.82 -14.55 -11.42
N LEU A 340 8.57 -15.64 -11.52
CA LEU A 340 9.57 -16.06 -10.56
C LEU A 340 10.94 -16.18 -11.23
N GLN A 341 11.97 -15.59 -10.62
CA GLN A 341 13.35 -15.98 -10.87
C GLN A 341 13.76 -16.98 -9.79
N LEU A 342 14.14 -18.19 -10.19
CA LEU A 342 14.40 -19.32 -9.31
C LEU A 342 15.88 -19.69 -9.37
N ILE A 343 16.55 -19.74 -8.24
CA ILE A 343 17.97 -20.03 -8.11
C ILE A 343 18.12 -21.17 -7.09
N PRO A 344 18.63 -22.35 -7.48
CA PRO A 344 18.97 -23.37 -6.50
C PRO A 344 19.91 -22.83 -5.43
N GLU A 345 19.74 -23.19 -4.17
CA GLU A 345 20.55 -22.67 -3.07
C GLU A 345 22.05 -22.93 -3.28
N GLU A 346 22.38 -24.08 -3.88
CA GLU A 346 23.75 -24.45 -4.25
C GLU A 346 24.38 -23.59 -5.37
N ASP A 347 23.57 -22.77 -6.03
CA ASP A 347 24.01 -21.89 -7.12
C ASP A 347 24.18 -20.43 -6.68
N ALA A 348 23.93 -20.09 -5.42
CA ALA A 348 23.99 -18.72 -4.90
C ALA A 348 25.36 -18.06 -5.13
N ASP A 349 26.45 -18.81 -4.99
CA ASP A 349 27.82 -18.33 -5.13
C ASP A 349 28.34 -18.28 -6.58
N LYS A 350 27.49 -18.61 -7.56
CA LYS A 350 27.87 -18.60 -8.98
C LYS A 350 27.81 -17.22 -9.63
N PHE A 351 27.29 -16.24 -8.91
CA PHE A 351 27.18 -14.86 -9.38
C PHE A 351 28.41 -14.07 -8.92
N ASP A 352 28.82 -13.09 -9.71
CA ASP A 352 29.88 -12.10 -9.37
C ASP A 352 29.37 -10.96 -8.46
N PHE A 353 28.15 -11.08 -7.97
CA PHE A 353 27.51 -10.17 -7.01
C PHE A 353 26.67 -10.98 -6.01
N ASP A 354 26.38 -10.38 -4.85
CA ASP A 354 25.52 -10.96 -3.84
C ASP A 354 24.06 -10.90 -4.28
N ILE A 355 23.42 -12.08 -4.46
CA ILE A 355 22.01 -12.19 -4.83
C ILE A 355 21.07 -11.77 -3.70
N LEU A 356 21.55 -11.64 -2.46
CA LEU A 356 20.81 -11.14 -1.30
C LEU A 356 20.92 -9.63 -1.15
N ASP A 357 21.77 -8.97 -1.95
CA ASP A 357 21.89 -7.51 -1.95
C ASP A 357 20.68 -6.88 -2.70
N ALA A 358 19.82 -6.17 -1.96
CA ALA A 358 18.65 -5.52 -2.52
C ALA A 358 18.98 -4.39 -3.52
N THR A 359 20.22 -3.91 -3.59
CA THR A 359 20.67 -2.92 -4.59
C THR A 359 21.07 -3.56 -5.92
N LYS A 360 21.09 -4.88 -6.01
CA LYS A 360 21.53 -5.65 -7.18
C LYS A 360 20.34 -6.26 -7.93
N LEU A 361 20.36 -6.14 -9.23
CA LEU A 361 19.45 -6.79 -10.15
C LEU A 361 20.01 -8.16 -10.54
N ILE A 362 19.15 -9.18 -10.57
CA ILE A 362 19.49 -10.46 -11.21
C ILE A 362 19.04 -10.37 -12.68
N PRO A 363 19.98 -10.33 -13.64
CA PRO A 363 19.63 -10.21 -15.05
C PRO A 363 18.80 -11.39 -15.55
N GLU A 364 17.69 -11.11 -16.28
CA GLU A 364 16.85 -12.18 -16.88
C GLU A 364 17.62 -13.07 -17.88
N ALA A 365 18.73 -12.58 -18.44
CA ALA A 365 19.61 -13.37 -19.29
C ALA A 365 20.38 -14.45 -18.51
N LEU A 366 20.62 -14.27 -17.22
CA LEU A 366 21.26 -15.24 -16.33
C LEU A 366 20.23 -16.16 -15.67
N VAL A 367 19.13 -15.59 -15.18
CA VAL A 367 18.03 -16.30 -14.55
C VAL A 367 16.73 -15.81 -15.16
N PRO A 368 16.14 -16.57 -16.10
CA PRO A 368 14.87 -16.18 -16.73
C PRO A 368 13.74 -16.06 -15.73
N VAL A 369 12.80 -15.16 -16.01
CA VAL A 369 11.55 -15.04 -15.25
C VAL A 369 10.53 -16.03 -15.78
N GLU A 370 10.16 -17.01 -14.97
CA GLU A 370 9.12 -17.98 -15.28
C GLU A 370 7.75 -17.44 -14.85
N ILE A 371 6.81 -17.33 -15.79
CA ILE A 371 5.43 -16.92 -15.48
C ILE A 371 4.68 -18.11 -14.89
N VAL A 372 4.11 -17.93 -13.70
CA VAL A 372 3.51 -19.04 -12.91
C VAL A 372 2.03 -18.83 -12.58
N GLY A 373 1.50 -17.62 -12.69
CA GLY A 373 0.11 -17.33 -12.35
C GLY A 373 -0.28 -15.90 -12.70
N LYS A 374 -1.50 -15.54 -12.38
CA LYS A 374 -2.01 -14.18 -12.60
C LYS A 374 -2.83 -13.65 -11.44
N MET A 375 -2.84 -12.35 -11.31
CA MET A 375 -3.71 -11.59 -10.44
C MET A 375 -4.63 -10.70 -11.27
N VAL A 376 -5.91 -10.67 -10.91
CA VAL A 376 -6.94 -9.82 -11.53
C VAL A 376 -7.55 -8.96 -10.43
N LEU A 377 -7.62 -7.65 -10.65
CA LEU A 377 -8.25 -6.70 -9.73
C LEU A 377 -9.64 -6.35 -10.25
N ASP A 378 -10.67 -6.91 -9.65
CA ASP A 378 -12.04 -6.91 -10.19
C ASP A 378 -13.06 -6.15 -9.32
N ARG A 379 -12.61 -5.53 -8.22
CA ARG A 379 -13.50 -4.80 -7.32
C ARG A 379 -12.82 -3.61 -6.64
N ASN A 380 -13.48 -2.45 -6.67
CA ASN A 380 -13.11 -1.28 -5.88
C ASN A 380 -13.43 -1.49 -4.39
N PRO A 381 -12.67 -0.85 -3.46
CA PRO A 381 -13.07 -0.75 -2.05
C PRO A 381 -14.42 -0.02 -1.92
N ASP A 382 -15.25 -0.45 -0.96
CA ASP A 382 -16.49 0.26 -0.64
C ASP A 382 -16.23 1.50 0.24
N ASN A 383 -15.17 1.46 1.06
CA ASN A 383 -14.77 2.58 1.90
C ASN A 383 -13.26 2.73 1.95
N PHE A 384 -12.80 3.93 1.58
CA PHE A 384 -11.36 4.22 1.52
C PHE A 384 -10.67 4.07 2.87
N PHE A 385 -11.28 4.57 3.95
CA PHE A 385 -10.65 4.54 5.27
C PHE A 385 -10.58 3.12 5.83
N THR A 386 -11.70 2.43 5.87
CA THR A 386 -11.76 1.10 6.50
C THR A 386 -11.00 0.03 5.74
N GLU A 387 -10.82 0.19 4.44
CA GLU A 387 -10.14 -0.77 3.59
C GLU A 387 -8.75 -0.28 3.18
N THR A 388 -8.64 0.81 2.42
CA THR A 388 -7.36 1.26 1.87
C THR A 388 -6.45 1.95 2.90
N GLU A 389 -7.02 2.77 3.80
CA GLU A 389 -6.23 3.46 4.81
C GLU A 389 -5.79 2.50 5.94
N GLN A 390 -6.69 1.65 6.41
CA GLN A 390 -6.41 0.74 7.52
C GLN A 390 -5.69 -0.55 7.13
N VAL A 391 -5.57 -0.90 5.84
CA VAL A 391 -4.80 -2.08 5.45
C VAL A 391 -3.35 -1.99 5.93
N ALA A 392 -2.89 -3.06 6.53
CA ALA A 392 -1.53 -3.22 7.06
C ALA A 392 -0.81 -4.32 6.30
N PHE A 393 0.30 -3.98 5.67
CA PHE A 393 1.19 -4.93 5.01
C PHE A 393 2.43 -5.16 5.87
N CYS A 394 2.95 -6.38 5.88
CA CYS A 394 4.21 -6.70 6.53
C CYS A 394 4.94 -7.82 5.77
N PRO A 395 6.19 -7.60 5.33
CA PRO A 395 6.99 -8.68 4.73
C PRO A 395 7.18 -9.91 5.61
N ALA A 396 6.94 -9.77 6.93
CA ALA A 396 6.98 -10.89 7.87
C ALA A 396 5.76 -11.81 7.79
N ASN A 397 4.69 -11.38 7.10
CA ASN A 397 3.53 -12.23 6.87
C ASN A 397 3.85 -13.22 5.75
N ILE A 398 4.34 -14.39 6.13
CA ILE A 398 4.63 -15.52 5.24
C ILE A 398 3.76 -16.72 5.63
N VAL A 399 3.66 -17.69 4.73
CA VAL A 399 2.95 -18.96 4.94
C VAL A 399 3.91 -20.13 4.77
N PRO A 400 3.60 -21.34 5.28
CA PRO A 400 4.43 -22.52 5.07
C PRO A 400 4.81 -22.69 3.60
N GLY A 401 6.10 -22.96 3.35
CA GLY A 401 6.64 -23.07 2.00
C GLY A 401 7.24 -21.78 1.41
N ILE A 402 7.14 -20.66 2.12
CA ILE A 402 7.87 -19.42 1.83
C ILE A 402 8.65 -19.03 3.08
N ASP A 403 9.94 -18.70 2.94
CA ASP A 403 10.81 -18.39 4.06
C ASP A 403 11.70 -17.18 3.76
N PHE A 404 12.28 -16.64 4.81
CA PHE A 404 13.19 -15.50 4.74
C PHE A 404 14.58 -15.93 4.25
N SER A 405 15.31 -14.96 3.73
CA SER A 405 16.74 -15.06 3.49
C SER A 405 17.51 -14.14 4.43
N ASP A 406 18.83 -14.20 4.37
CA ASP A 406 19.74 -13.34 5.14
C ASP A 406 19.90 -11.93 4.51
N ASP A 407 18.99 -11.52 3.61
CA ASP A 407 18.93 -10.15 3.08
C ASP A 407 18.78 -9.16 4.25
N PRO A 408 19.78 -8.29 4.51
CA PRO A 408 19.77 -7.43 5.69
C PRO A 408 18.67 -6.36 5.64
N LEU A 409 18.28 -5.94 4.45
CA LEU A 409 17.16 -5.00 4.29
C LEU A 409 15.82 -5.70 4.60
N LEU A 410 15.63 -6.94 4.16
CA LEU A 410 14.46 -7.75 4.51
C LEU A 410 14.32 -7.92 6.03
N GLN A 411 15.41 -8.27 6.69
CA GLN A 411 15.43 -8.47 8.15
C GLN A 411 15.01 -7.20 8.90
N GLY A 412 15.48 -6.02 8.48
CA GLY A 412 15.04 -4.75 9.07
C GLY A 412 13.58 -4.42 8.78
N ARG A 413 13.07 -4.78 7.62
CA ARG A 413 11.65 -4.59 7.23
C ARG A 413 10.71 -5.43 8.09
N ILE A 414 11.08 -6.66 8.46
CA ILE A 414 10.30 -7.55 9.34
C ILE A 414 9.93 -6.82 10.64
N PHE A 415 10.89 -6.18 11.28
CA PHE A 415 10.65 -5.41 12.50
C PHE A 415 9.85 -4.12 12.22
N SER A 416 10.31 -3.31 11.27
CA SER A 416 9.80 -1.96 11.02
C SER A 416 8.31 -1.93 10.70
N TYR A 417 7.83 -2.84 9.85
CA TYR A 417 6.40 -2.89 9.47
C TYR A 417 5.50 -3.28 10.64
N SER A 418 5.93 -4.22 11.45
CA SER A 418 5.20 -4.64 12.65
C SER A 418 5.11 -3.51 13.68
N ASP A 419 6.20 -2.77 13.88
CA ASP A 419 6.27 -1.66 14.83
C ASP A 419 5.38 -0.49 14.39
N THR A 420 5.54 -0.02 13.17
CA THR A 420 4.78 1.15 12.66
C THR A 420 3.27 0.91 12.64
N GLN A 421 2.80 -0.32 12.35
CA GLN A 421 1.37 -0.62 12.32
C GLN A 421 0.73 -0.55 13.73
N ARG A 422 1.44 -0.96 14.78
CA ARG A 422 0.93 -0.83 16.16
C ARG A 422 0.66 0.61 16.54
N HIS A 423 1.53 1.53 16.15
CA HIS A 423 1.33 2.95 16.38
C HIS A 423 0.21 3.50 15.49
N ARG A 424 0.28 3.29 14.18
CA ARG A 424 -0.63 3.88 13.20
C ARG A 424 -2.09 3.40 13.39
N LEU A 425 -2.29 2.15 13.74
CA LEU A 425 -3.61 1.51 13.84
C LEU A 425 -4.07 1.30 15.29
N GLY A 426 -3.35 1.86 16.25
CA GLY A 426 -3.86 2.02 17.62
C GLY A 426 -3.71 0.81 18.52
N GLY A 427 -2.77 -0.10 18.29
CA GLY A 427 -2.46 -1.17 19.22
C GLY A 427 -2.08 -2.51 18.60
N ALA A 428 -1.84 -3.51 19.44
CA ALA A 428 -1.36 -4.83 19.05
C ALA A 428 -2.39 -5.61 18.18
N ASN A 429 -3.68 -5.38 18.43
CA ASN A 429 -4.75 -6.11 17.75
C ASN A 429 -5.15 -5.48 16.37
N PHE A 430 -4.26 -4.72 15.74
CA PHE A 430 -4.53 -4.18 14.40
C PHE A 430 -4.78 -5.25 13.34
N THR A 431 -4.34 -6.48 13.58
CA THR A 431 -4.60 -7.65 12.74
C THR A 431 -6.07 -8.12 12.78
N GLU A 432 -6.85 -7.69 13.79
CA GLU A 432 -8.28 -7.99 13.88
C GLU A 432 -9.16 -6.99 13.11
N ILE A 433 -8.60 -5.85 12.66
CA ILE A 433 -9.31 -4.94 11.75
C ILE A 433 -9.73 -5.74 10.50
N PRO A 434 -11.01 -5.65 10.06
CA PRO A 434 -11.57 -6.54 9.05
C PRO A 434 -10.72 -6.71 7.79
N ILE A 435 -10.13 -5.63 7.25
CA ILE A 435 -9.27 -5.72 6.07
C ILE A 435 -7.95 -6.47 6.34
N ASN A 436 -7.50 -6.54 7.58
CA ASN A 436 -6.21 -7.16 7.96
C ASN A 436 -6.37 -8.61 8.42
N ARG A 437 -7.51 -8.99 8.93
CA ARG A 437 -7.69 -10.33 9.48
C ARG A 437 -7.63 -11.42 8.40
N PRO A 438 -7.07 -12.60 8.71
CA PRO A 438 -7.06 -13.73 7.79
C PRO A 438 -8.48 -14.26 7.54
N VAL A 439 -8.68 -14.98 6.44
CA VAL A 439 -9.92 -15.71 6.15
C VAL A 439 -9.97 -17.07 6.85
N CYS A 440 -8.79 -17.62 7.18
CA CYS A 440 -8.69 -18.83 8.00
C CYS A 440 -8.86 -18.47 9.48
N PRO A 441 -9.37 -19.39 10.30
CA PRO A 441 -9.41 -19.23 11.76
C PRO A 441 -8.01 -19.05 12.32
N PHE A 442 -7.84 -18.18 13.32
CA PHE A 442 -6.62 -18.08 14.07
C PHE A 442 -6.88 -18.32 15.56
N HIS A 443 -5.99 -19.07 16.20
CA HIS A 443 -6.05 -19.41 17.61
C HIS A 443 -4.66 -19.28 18.21
N ASN A 444 -4.51 -18.44 19.23
CA ASN A 444 -3.26 -18.24 19.93
C ASN A 444 -3.52 -17.90 21.41
N ASN A 445 -2.47 -17.81 22.19
CA ASN A 445 -2.56 -17.47 23.60
C ASN A 445 -2.50 -15.96 23.89
N GLN A 446 -2.55 -15.13 22.86
CA GLN A 446 -2.59 -13.67 23.01
C GLN A 446 -3.98 -13.23 23.47
N ARG A 447 -4.02 -12.25 24.38
CA ARG A 447 -5.27 -11.75 24.95
C ARG A 447 -5.18 -10.28 25.28
N ASP A 448 -6.36 -9.68 25.46
CA ASP A 448 -6.54 -8.30 25.91
C ASP A 448 -5.91 -7.26 24.95
N GLY A 449 -5.77 -6.03 25.38
CA GLY A 449 -5.23 -4.92 24.59
C GLY A 449 -6.27 -4.18 23.75
N PHE A 450 -5.90 -3.01 23.25
CA PHE A 450 -6.80 -2.17 22.44
C PHE A 450 -7.32 -2.93 21.21
N HIS A 451 -8.62 -2.78 20.95
CA HIS A 451 -9.31 -3.33 19.79
C HIS A 451 -9.38 -4.86 19.74
N ARG A 452 -9.23 -5.56 20.88
CA ARG A 452 -9.53 -6.99 20.94
C ARG A 452 -11.02 -7.20 20.65
N MET A 453 -11.33 -7.89 19.56
CA MET A 453 -12.72 -8.12 19.12
C MET A 453 -13.11 -9.60 19.22
N GLN A 454 -12.15 -10.52 19.15
CA GLN A 454 -12.40 -11.94 19.29
C GLN A 454 -12.82 -12.27 20.72
N ILE A 455 -13.89 -13.04 20.89
CA ILE A 455 -14.36 -13.56 22.18
C ILE A 455 -13.80 -14.96 22.34
N ASP A 456 -12.66 -15.07 23.03
CA ASP A 456 -12.05 -16.38 23.32
C ASP A 456 -12.80 -17.06 24.46
N THR A 457 -13.23 -18.31 24.23
CA THR A 457 -13.99 -19.09 25.21
C THR A 457 -13.18 -20.22 25.86
N ALA A 458 -11.88 -20.35 25.50
CA ALA A 458 -11.00 -21.36 26.08
C ALA A 458 -10.73 -21.09 27.57
N PRO A 459 -10.67 -22.13 28.40
CA PRO A 459 -10.43 -21.96 29.84
C PRO A 459 -8.98 -21.61 30.19
N ALA A 460 -8.06 -21.75 29.23
CA ALA A 460 -6.63 -21.44 29.35
C ALA A 460 -6.13 -20.63 28.16
N ASN A 461 -5.19 -19.74 28.39
CA ASN A 461 -4.52 -18.93 27.35
C ASN A 461 -2.99 -18.92 27.56
N TYR A 462 -2.46 -20.07 27.90
CA TYR A 462 -1.04 -20.33 28.09
C TYR A 462 -0.73 -21.77 27.70
N ASP A 463 0.49 -22.01 27.30
CA ASP A 463 1.01 -23.31 26.93
C ASP A 463 2.29 -23.58 27.75
N PRO A 464 2.51 -24.77 28.29
CA PRO A 464 1.57 -25.92 28.34
C PRO A 464 0.48 -25.74 29.41
N ASN A 465 -0.69 -26.33 29.18
CA ASN A 465 -1.78 -26.31 30.14
C ASN A 465 -2.49 -27.67 30.21
N SER A 466 -2.98 -28.06 31.37
CA SER A 466 -3.82 -29.25 31.58
C SER A 466 -5.31 -28.92 31.70
N ILE A 467 -5.66 -27.67 31.90
CA ILE A 467 -7.05 -27.20 32.05
C ILE A 467 -7.81 -27.27 30.71
N GLY A 468 -7.17 -26.96 29.64
CA GLY A 468 -7.71 -26.99 28.27
C GLY A 468 -7.11 -28.11 27.41
N ASP A 469 -6.61 -29.19 28.01
CA ASP A 469 -5.99 -30.32 27.30
C ASP A 469 -4.86 -29.89 26.30
N ASN A 470 -4.08 -28.89 26.69
CA ASN A 470 -3.02 -28.26 25.90
C ASN A 470 -3.53 -27.59 24.57
N TRP A 471 -4.77 -27.12 24.53
CA TRP A 471 -5.29 -26.38 23.40
C TRP A 471 -5.26 -24.85 23.66
N PRO A 472 -4.98 -24.01 22.60
CA PRO A 472 -4.38 -24.38 21.31
C PRO A 472 -2.96 -24.90 21.51
N ARG A 473 -2.52 -25.82 20.66
CA ARG A 473 -1.21 -26.48 20.76
C ARG A 473 -0.39 -26.35 19.49
N GLU A 474 0.91 -26.57 19.62
CA GLU A 474 1.84 -26.65 18.50
C GLU A 474 1.39 -27.73 17.49
N THR A 475 1.64 -27.51 16.22
CA THR A 475 1.56 -28.52 15.16
C THR A 475 2.91 -29.19 14.96
N PRO A 476 2.96 -30.40 14.39
CA PRO A 476 4.22 -31.01 13.97
C PRO A 476 5.02 -30.05 13.06
N PRO A 477 6.36 -30.04 13.11
CA PRO A 477 7.19 -29.13 12.31
C PRO A 477 6.93 -29.21 10.80
N GLU A 478 6.50 -30.36 10.29
CA GLU A 478 6.14 -30.58 8.90
C GLU A 478 4.83 -29.88 8.48
N GLU A 479 3.95 -29.59 9.45
CA GLU A 479 2.67 -28.90 9.21
C GLU A 479 2.72 -27.42 9.60
N GLY A 480 3.66 -27.04 10.46
CA GLY A 480 3.84 -25.68 10.96
C GLY A 480 4.62 -24.76 9.99
N GLY A 481 4.63 -23.47 10.35
CA GLY A 481 5.42 -22.43 9.67
C GLY A 481 6.77 -22.21 10.34
#